data_d0f61987d7096449ae84189229548b25
#
_entry.id   d0f61987d7096449ae84189229548b25
#
_cell.length_a   1.000
_cell.length_b   1.000
_cell.length_c   1.000
_cell.angle_alpha   90.00
_cell.angle_beta   90.00
_cell.angle_gamma   90.00
#
_symmetry.space_group_name_H-M   'P 1'
#
loop_
_entity.id
_entity.type
_entity.pdbx_description
1 polymer ?
#
loop_
_entity_poly.entity_id
_entity_poly.type
_entity_poly.pdbx_seq_one_letter_code
_entity_poly.pdbx_strand_id
1 'polypeptide(L)'
;MRITRGIPAAATSRLALTIGNFDGVHLGHRAMLDELARAARRLNVPSCVMIFEPQPREFFAPDKAPARLTSLREKLELLAASGVDRAHVCRFNYAFAQIAAQDFIERVLVRGLGVRWLQVGDDFRFGARRAGDFVMLRSEAPRLGYEVQALPSVMVEGIRVSSTAVRDALAGGDCARAARLLGRAYSISGRVVRGDQLGRKLGFPTANVRMKHNRAPLEGIFAVEVHGASSTAGRVVRGAASLGVRPTVKTQGEAVLEVYLFDFKEEIYGRYVRVDFLYKLRDEEKYADLETLKRQIAADVENANAYRSEEHSLNSSHIPLSRM
;
A
#
# COMPACT_ATOMS: atom_id res chain seq x y z
N MET A 1 -11.19 -2.89 -13.44
CA MET A 1 -9.83 -3.45 -13.70
C MET A 1 -9.87 -4.97 -13.79
N ARG A 2 -9.31 -5.55 -14.88
CA ARG A 2 -9.19 -7.01 -15.07
C ARG A 2 -7.86 -7.50 -14.46
N ILE A 3 -7.90 -8.57 -13.65
CA ILE A 3 -6.71 -9.16 -13.05
C ILE A 3 -6.36 -10.45 -13.80
N THR A 4 -5.09 -10.57 -14.22
CA THR A 4 -4.55 -11.77 -14.89
C THR A 4 -3.35 -12.30 -14.11
N ARG A 5 -3.06 -13.60 -14.25
CA ARG A 5 -1.95 -14.28 -13.56
C ARG A 5 -1.18 -15.17 -14.52
N GLY A 6 0.09 -15.41 -14.18
CA GLY A 6 0.98 -16.24 -15.01
C GLY A 6 1.46 -15.50 -16.26
N ILE A 7 2.33 -16.10 -17.06
CA ILE A 7 2.80 -15.54 -18.31
C ILE A 7 2.05 -16.26 -19.44
N PRO A 8 1.21 -15.56 -20.23
CA PRO A 8 0.51 -16.19 -21.35
C PRO A 8 1.54 -16.63 -22.43
N ALA A 9 1.25 -17.72 -23.12
CA ALA A 9 2.08 -18.19 -24.24
C ALA A 9 2.05 -17.21 -25.41
N ALA A 10 0.91 -16.55 -25.61
CA ALA A 10 0.73 -15.50 -26.62
C ALA A 10 -0.25 -14.42 -26.11
N ALA A 11 0.00 -13.18 -26.51
CA ALA A 11 -0.86 -12.05 -26.20
C ALA A 11 -2.20 -12.14 -26.94
N THR A 12 -3.28 -11.87 -26.24
CA THR A 12 -4.64 -11.78 -26.84
C THR A 12 -4.98 -10.38 -27.33
N SER A 13 -4.20 -9.37 -26.95
CA SER A 13 -4.35 -7.97 -27.36
C SER A 13 -3.04 -7.21 -27.11
N ARG A 14 -2.88 -6.08 -27.79
CA ARG A 14 -1.79 -5.13 -27.50
C ARG A 14 -2.10 -4.36 -26.22
N LEU A 15 -1.08 -3.83 -25.53
CA LEU A 15 -1.24 -3.03 -24.32
C LEU A 15 -0.10 -2.02 -24.11
N ALA A 16 -0.38 -0.98 -23.31
CA ALA A 16 0.61 -0.15 -22.68
C ALA A 16 0.92 -0.71 -21.29
N LEU A 17 2.19 -0.85 -20.93
CA LEU A 17 2.65 -1.54 -19.71
C LEU A 17 3.52 -0.65 -18.85
N THR A 18 3.32 -0.73 -17.56
CA THR A 18 4.35 -0.35 -16.56
C THR A 18 4.65 -1.52 -15.64
N ILE A 19 5.90 -1.60 -15.16
CA ILE A 19 6.38 -2.70 -14.32
C ILE A 19 6.94 -2.14 -13.02
N GLY A 20 6.52 -2.70 -11.89
CA GLY A 20 7.05 -2.31 -10.59
C GLY A 20 6.40 -3.04 -9.43
N ASN A 21 6.88 -2.82 -8.23
CA ASN A 21 6.26 -3.40 -7.03
C ASN A 21 5.00 -2.66 -6.62
N PHE A 22 4.87 -1.39 -6.96
CA PHE A 22 3.72 -0.52 -6.62
C PHE A 22 3.34 -0.59 -5.13
N ASP A 23 4.34 -0.74 -4.26
CA ASP A 23 4.09 -0.87 -2.83
C ASP A 23 3.74 0.50 -2.23
N GLY A 24 2.54 0.60 -1.65
CA GLY A 24 1.96 1.82 -1.15
C GLY A 24 1.25 2.69 -2.19
N VAL A 25 1.45 2.48 -3.50
CA VAL A 25 0.88 3.31 -4.60
C VAL A 25 0.99 4.80 -4.26
N HIS A 26 2.23 5.26 -3.98
CA HIS A 26 2.57 6.63 -3.62
C HIS A 26 2.50 7.60 -4.82
N LEU A 27 2.67 8.91 -4.60
CA LEU A 27 2.57 9.93 -5.65
C LEU A 27 3.49 9.67 -6.85
N GLY A 28 4.69 9.13 -6.64
CA GLY A 28 5.55 8.69 -7.73
C GLY A 28 4.94 7.58 -8.59
N HIS A 29 4.27 6.60 -7.97
CA HIS A 29 3.52 5.59 -8.70
C HIS A 29 2.31 6.18 -9.43
N ARG A 30 1.60 7.14 -8.83
CA ARG A 30 0.47 7.82 -9.49
C ARG A 30 0.91 8.55 -10.74
N ALA A 31 2.02 9.27 -10.70
CA ALA A 31 2.59 9.91 -11.89
C ALA A 31 2.91 8.89 -13.00
N MET A 32 3.43 7.69 -12.63
CA MET A 32 3.60 6.58 -13.59
C MET A 32 2.26 6.14 -14.19
N LEU A 33 1.23 6.00 -13.38
CA LEU A 33 -0.10 5.55 -13.83
C LEU A 33 -0.78 6.58 -14.74
N ASP A 34 -0.60 7.86 -14.46
CA ASP A 34 -1.12 8.95 -15.30
C ASP A 34 -0.47 8.95 -16.68
N GLU A 35 0.85 8.75 -16.76
CA GLU A 35 1.57 8.64 -18.03
C GLU A 35 1.17 7.36 -18.79
N LEU A 36 1.06 6.23 -18.09
CA LEU A 36 0.55 4.98 -18.63
C LEU A 36 -0.84 5.16 -19.27
N ALA A 37 -1.74 5.86 -18.56
CA ALA A 37 -3.08 6.13 -19.06
C ALA A 37 -3.08 7.05 -20.30
N ARG A 38 -2.18 8.05 -20.35
CA ARG A 38 -2.00 8.90 -21.55
C ARG A 38 -1.51 8.10 -22.75
N ALA A 39 -0.48 7.26 -22.56
CA ALA A 39 0.04 6.40 -23.62
C ALA A 39 -0.99 5.38 -24.10
N ALA A 40 -1.73 4.76 -23.19
CA ALA A 40 -2.78 3.79 -23.51
C ALA A 40 -3.87 4.42 -24.39
N ARG A 41 -4.33 5.63 -24.04
CA ARG A 41 -5.30 6.40 -24.87
C ARG A 41 -4.73 6.77 -26.24
N ARG A 42 -3.50 7.28 -26.29
CA ARG A 42 -2.82 7.65 -27.55
C ARG A 42 -2.72 6.47 -28.51
N LEU A 43 -2.43 5.29 -28.00
CA LEU A 43 -2.25 4.08 -28.80
C LEU A 43 -3.54 3.27 -28.97
N ASN A 44 -4.64 3.69 -28.38
CA ASN A 44 -5.92 2.98 -28.34
C ASN A 44 -5.76 1.51 -27.88
N VAL A 45 -5.04 1.32 -26.78
CA VAL A 45 -4.80 0.01 -26.16
C VAL A 45 -5.09 0.09 -24.65
N PRO A 46 -5.41 -1.02 -23.97
CA PRO A 46 -5.59 -1.00 -22.52
C PRO A 46 -4.29 -0.70 -21.79
N SER A 47 -4.42 0.04 -20.68
CA SER A 47 -3.37 0.22 -19.67
C SER A 47 -3.18 -1.03 -18.84
N CYS A 48 -1.94 -1.41 -18.55
CA CYS A 48 -1.62 -2.58 -17.74
C CYS A 48 -0.50 -2.28 -16.74
N VAL A 49 -0.66 -2.74 -15.52
CA VAL A 49 0.40 -2.74 -14.50
C VAL A 49 0.85 -4.17 -14.24
N MET A 50 2.14 -4.46 -14.39
CA MET A 50 2.73 -5.74 -14.01
C MET A 50 3.35 -5.63 -12.63
N ILE A 51 2.91 -6.49 -11.72
CA ILE A 51 3.43 -6.61 -10.35
C ILE A 51 3.89 -8.03 -10.07
N PHE A 52 4.74 -8.19 -9.07
CA PHE A 52 5.28 -9.49 -8.67
C PHE A 52 4.74 -9.92 -7.30
N GLU A 53 4.39 -11.23 -7.19
CA GLU A 53 3.92 -11.81 -5.94
C GLU A 53 4.54 -13.21 -5.74
N PRO A 54 5.34 -13.42 -4.67
CA PRO A 54 5.84 -12.39 -3.74
C PRO A 54 6.72 -11.34 -4.43
N GLN A 55 7.05 -10.24 -3.73
CA GLN A 55 7.98 -9.26 -4.27
C GLN A 55 9.39 -9.90 -4.39
N PRO A 56 10.22 -9.50 -5.38
CA PRO A 56 11.54 -10.11 -5.58
C PRO A 56 12.43 -10.12 -4.32
N ARG A 57 12.40 -9.04 -3.52
CA ARG A 57 13.18 -8.98 -2.27
C ARG A 57 12.68 -9.98 -1.21
N GLU A 58 11.38 -10.23 -1.16
CA GLU A 58 10.79 -11.21 -0.25
C GLU A 58 11.15 -12.64 -0.66
N PHE A 59 11.24 -12.89 -1.96
CA PHE A 59 11.64 -14.17 -2.48
C PHE A 59 13.11 -14.50 -2.20
N PHE A 60 14.03 -13.54 -2.44
CA PHE A 60 15.47 -13.78 -2.30
C PHE A 60 15.99 -13.62 -0.87
N ALA A 61 15.39 -12.76 -0.07
CA ALA A 61 15.84 -12.44 1.28
C ALA A 61 14.64 -12.11 2.19
N PRO A 62 13.79 -13.09 2.55
CA PRO A 62 12.56 -12.87 3.31
C PRO A 62 12.80 -12.16 4.63
N ASP A 63 13.88 -12.51 5.35
CA ASP A 63 14.20 -11.92 6.66
C ASP A 63 14.67 -10.46 6.56
N LYS A 64 15.21 -10.05 5.39
CA LYS A 64 15.68 -8.69 5.11
C LYS A 64 14.70 -7.89 4.25
N ALA A 65 13.58 -8.49 3.88
CA ALA A 65 12.57 -7.81 3.11
C ALA A 65 11.96 -6.66 3.92
N PRO A 66 11.75 -5.47 3.33
CA PRO A 66 11.13 -4.37 4.03
C PRO A 66 9.66 -4.69 4.35
N ALA A 67 9.10 -4.03 5.36
CA ALA A 67 7.68 -4.10 5.65
C ALA A 67 6.85 -3.69 4.42
N ARG A 68 5.80 -4.44 4.10
CA ARG A 68 4.88 -4.06 3.03
C ARG A 68 4.07 -2.84 3.43
N LEU A 69 3.97 -1.85 2.54
CA LEU A 69 3.04 -0.73 2.69
C LEU A 69 1.61 -1.13 2.33
N THR A 70 1.46 -2.09 1.42
CA THR A 70 0.16 -2.60 0.98
C THR A 70 0.20 -4.12 0.81
N SER A 71 -0.84 -4.80 1.27
CA SER A 71 -1.13 -6.17 0.86
C SER A 71 -1.44 -6.21 -0.64
N LEU A 72 -1.44 -7.40 -1.25
CA LEU A 72 -1.80 -7.54 -2.67
C LEU A 72 -3.21 -7.00 -2.97
N ARG A 73 -4.17 -7.24 -2.08
CA ARG A 73 -5.55 -6.78 -2.26
C ARG A 73 -5.63 -5.25 -2.24
N GLU A 74 -5.06 -4.60 -1.23
CA GLU A 74 -5.02 -3.14 -1.12
C GLU A 74 -4.34 -2.49 -2.32
N LYS A 75 -3.22 -3.06 -2.77
CA LYS A 75 -2.52 -2.62 -3.98
C LYS A 75 -3.42 -2.68 -5.21
N LEU A 76 -4.12 -3.79 -5.43
CA LEU A 76 -5.04 -3.96 -6.55
C LEU A 76 -6.24 -3.01 -6.47
N GLU A 77 -6.78 -2.75 -5.28
CA GLU A 77 -7.85 -1.77 -5.05
C GLU A 77 -7.37 -0.34 -5.39
N LEU A 78 -6.16 0.03 -4.97
CA LEU A 78 -5.55 1.34 -5.27
C LEU A 78 -5.25 1.52 -6.77
N LEU A 79 -4.74 0.48 -7.45
CA LEU A 79 -4.52 0.49 -8.89
C LEU A 79 -5.84 0.63 -9.66
N ALA A 80 -6.89 -0.07 -9.21
CA ALA A 80 -8.22 0.05 -9.80
C ALA A 80 -8.80 1.47 -9.63
N ALA A 81 -8.66 2.06 -8.44
CA ALA A 81 -9.08 3.42 -8.15
C ALA A 81 -8.29 4.47 -8.97
N SER A 82 -7.08 4.13 -9.44
CA SER A 82 -6.28 4.97 -10.33
C SER A 82 -6.64 4.80 -11.82
N GLY A 83 -7.72 4.07 -12.16
CA GLY A 83 -8.19 3.94 -13.53
C GLY A 83 -7.41 2.95 -14.40
N VAL A 84 -6.61 2.06 -13.81
CA VAL A 84 -5.87 1.03 -14.55
C VAL A 84 -6.84 -0.02 -15.11
N ASP A 85 -6.74 -0.35 -16.41
CA ASP A 85 -7.64 -1.33 -17.04
C ASP A 85 -7.30 -2.76 -16.65
N ARG A 86 -5.99 -3.08 -16.53
CA ARG A 86 -5.50 -4.44 -16.26
C ARG A 86 -4.37 -4.44 -15.23
N ALA A 87 -4.39 -5.42 -14.34
CA ALA A 87 -3.26 -5.78 -13.47
C ALA A 87 -2.80 -7.20 -13.80
N HIS A 88 -1.52 -7.34 -14.11
CA HIS A 88 -0.87 -8.62 -14.34
C HIS A 88 -0.06 -9.00 -13.12
N VAL A 89 -0.55 -9.97 -12.35
CA VAL A 89 0.13 -10.49 -11.15
C VAL A 89 1.02 -11.64 -11.56
N CYS A 90 2.31 -11.36 -11.68
CA CYS A 90 3.30 -12.36 -12.04
C CYS A 90 3.79 -13.10 -10.79
N ARG A 91 3.68 -14.43 -10.78
CA ARG A 91 4.25 -15.26 -9.72
C ARG A 91 5.77 -15.17 -9.80
N PHE A 92 6.40 -14.57 -8.78
CA PHE A 92 7.85 -14.55 -8.68
C PHE A 92 8.33 -15.84 -7.99
N ASN A 93 9.04 -16.67 -8.74
CA ASN A 93 9.58 -17.95 -8.27
C ASN A 93 10.95 -18.20 -8.91
N TYR A 94 11.57 -19.31 -8.56
CA TYR A 94 12.89 -19.65 -9.06
C TYR A 94 12.95 -19.71 -10.61
N ALA A 95 11.96 -20.35 -11.25
CA ALA A 95 11.91 -20.43 -12.70
C ALA A 95 11.80 -19.05 -13.37
N PHE A 96 10.97 -18.14 -12.81
CA PHE A 96 10.87 -16.78 -13.31
C PHE A 96 12.17 -15.98 -13.09
N ALA A 97 12.81 -16.14 -11.94
CA ALA A 97 14.07 -15.48 -11.61
C ALA A 97 15.26 -15.89 -12.50
N GLN A 98 15.19 -17.05 -13.16
CA GLN A 98 16.20 -17.57 -14.08
C GLN A 98 15.96 -17.15 -15.55
N ILE A 99 14.88 -16.46 -15.87
CA ILE A 99 14.62 -15.98 -17.25
C ILE A 99 15.72 -14.99 -17.64
N ALA A 100 16.43 -15.28 -18.75
CA ALA A 100 17.42 -14.37 -19.28
C ALA A 100 16.81 -13.01 -19.66
N ALA A 101 17.59 -11.93 -19.62
CA ALA A 101 17.06 -10.60 -19.90
C ALA A 101 16.45 -10.51 -21.31
N GLN A 102 17.09 -11.10 -22.31
CA GLN A 102 16.56 -11.17 -23.69
C GLN A 102 15.23 -11.92 -23.75
N ASP A 103 15.15 -13.09 -23.13
CA ASP A 103 13.90 -13.88 -23.07
C ASP A 103 12.78 -13.15 -22.33
N PHE A 104 13.11 -12.36 -21.30
CA PHE A 104 12.12 -11.54 -20.62
C PHE A 104 11.49 -10.51 -21.58
N ILE A 105 12.31 -9.84 -22.40
CA ILE A 105 11.80 -8.90 -23.40
C ILE A 105 10.95 -9.63 -24.45
N GLU A 106 11.49 -10.64 -25.10
CA GLU A 106 10.84 -11.27 -26.26
C GLU A 106 9.66 -12.15 -25.86
N ARG A 107 9.84 -13.01 -24.86
CA ARG A 107 8.81 -14.01 -24.50
C ARG A 107 7.79 -13.47 -23.54
N VAL A 108 8.20 -12.65 -22.54
CA VAL A 108 7.27 -12.15 -21.53
C VAL A 108 6.59 -10.87 -22.02
N LEU A 109 7.38 -9.84 -22.39
CA LEU A 109 6.81 -8.53 -22.72
C LEU A 109 6.13 -8.52 -24.09
N VAL A 110 6.85 -8.98 -25.13
CA VAL A 110 6.34 -8.83 -26.50
C VAL A 110 5.40 -9.97 -26.86
N ARG A 111 5.82 -11.23 -26.79
CA ARG A 111 4.98 -12.37 -27.18
C ARG A 111 3.84 -12.61 -26.20
N GLY A 112 4.16 -12.67 -24.90
CA GLY A 112 3.20 -13.03 -23.86
C GLY A 112 2.20 -11.91 -23.54
N LEU A 113 2.66 -10.67 -23.37
CA LEU A 113 1.82 -9.56 -22.97
C LEU A 113 1.43 -8.62 -24.13
N GLY A 114 2.09 -8.67 -25.28
CA GLY A 114 1.77 -7.85 -26.42
C GLY A 114 2.08 -6.35 -26.23
N VAL A 115 3.16 -6.06 -25.53
CA VAL A 115 3.55 -4.69 -25.18
C VAL A 115 3.79 -3.86 -26.45
N ARG A 116 3.16 -2.67 -26.51
CA ARG A 116 3.40 -1.64 -27.54
C ARG A 116 4.04 -0.39 -26.97
N TRP A 117 3.87 -0.17 -25.70
CA TRP A 117 4.49 0.90 -24.96
C TRP A 117 4.84 0.42 -23.56
N LEU A 118 6.05 0.69 -23.14
CA LEU A 118 6.60 0.26 -21.85
C LEU A 118 7.10 1.46 -21.08
N GLN A 119 6.75 1.55 -19.81
CA GLN A 119 7.34 2.49 -18.87
C GLN A 119 7.96 1.77 -17.70
N VAL A 120 9.15 2.18 -17.32
CA VAL A 120 9.85 1.67 -16.14
C VAL A 120 10.57 2.82 -15.43
N GLY A 121 10.94 2.61 -14.16
CA GLY A 121 11.84 3.53 -13.46
C GLY A 121 13.24 3.55 -14.13
N ASP A 122 13.98 4.61 -13.92
CA ASP A 122 15.35 4.79 -14.42
C ASP A 122 16.35 3.77 -13.87
N ASP A 123 16.06 3.25 -12.67
CA ASP A 123 16.85 2.24 -11.95
C ASP A 123 16.35 0.80 -12.17
N PHE A 124 15.42 0.58 -13.10
CA PHE A 124 14.82 -0.72 -13.34
C PHE A 124 15.83 -1.75 -13.82
N ARG A 125 15.86 -2.92 -13.17
CA ARG A 125 16.69 -4.06 -13.52
C ARG A 125 15.84 -5.31 -13.62
N PHE A 126 16.09 -6.14 -14.63
CA PHE A 126 15.34 -7.36 -14.91
C PHE A 126 16.21 -8.52 -15.42
N GLY A 127 15.54 -9.67 -15.58
CA GLY A 127 16.21 -10.89 -16.00
C GLY A 127 17.12 -11.52 -14.95
N ALA A 128 17.62 -12.71 -15.25
CA ALA A 128 18.53 -13.45 -14.38
C ALA A 128 19.72 -12.59 -13.98
N ARG A 129 20.08 -12.63 -12.70
CA ARG A 129 21.18 -11.83 -12.11
C ARG A 129 21.07 -10.32 -12.36
N ARG A 130 19.86 -9.81 -12.67
CA ARG A 130 19.60 -8.39 -12.96
C ARG A 130 20.38 -7.86 -14.18
N ALA A 131 20.64 -8.73 -15.17
CA ALA A 131 21.48 -8.43 -16.32
C ALA A 131 20.86 -7.41 -17.30
N GLY A 132 19.52 -7.30 -17.34
CA GLY A 132 18.82 -6.33 -18.17
C GLY A 132 18.60 -4.97 -17.45
N ASP A 133 18.61 -3.91 -18.25
CA ASP A 133 18.37 -2.54 -17.80
C ASP A 133 17.58 -1.72 -18.83
N PHE A 134 17.39 -0.42 -18.55
CA PHE A 134 16.67 0.49 -19.45
C PHE A 134 17.38 0.63 -20.82
N VAL A 135 18.72 0.60 -20.85
CA VAL A 135 19.48 0.73 -22.11
C VAL A 135 19.17 -0.47 -23.02
N MET A 136 19.16 -1.68 -22.47
CA MET A 136 18.79 -2.90 -23.20
C MET A 136 17.34 -2.83 -23.72
N LEU A 137 16.37 -2.37 -22.89
CA LEU A 137 14.99 -2.21 -23.34
C LEU A 137 14.89 -1.24 -24.53
N ARG A 138 15.65 -0.15 -24.47
CA ARG A 138 15.66 0.88 -25.52
C ARG A 138 16.31 0.41 -26.81
N SER A 139 17.38 -0.37 -26.74
CA SER A 139 18.04 -0.92 -27.93
C SER A 139 17.21 -1.97 -28.66
N GLU A 140 16.42 -2.76 -27.92
CA GLU A 140 15.56 -3.81 -28.49
C GLU A 140 14.21 -3.26 -29.02
N ALA A 141 13.79 -2.08 -28.59
CA ALA A 141 12.49 -1.50 -28.90
C ALA A 141 12.21 -1.38 -30.42
N PRO A 142 13.15 -0.86 -31.26
CA PRO A 142 12.90 -0.76 -32.72
C PRO A 142 12.72 -2.12 -33.39
N ARG A 143 13.52 -3.12 -33.00
CA ARG A 143 13.47 -4.47 -33.57
C ARG A 143 12.17 -5.20 -33.20
N LEU A 144 11.69 -5.00 -31.97
CA LEU A 144 10.54 -5.72 -31.42
C LEU A 144 9.22 -4.94 -31.52
N GLY A 145 9.26 -3.71 -32.01
CA GLY A 145 8.09 -2.90 -32.34
C GLY A 145 7.32 -2.37 -31.12
N TYR A 146 8.01 -1.93 -30.08
CA TYR A 146 7.43 -1.22 -28.95
C TYR A 146 8.16 0.10 -28.67
N GLU A 147 7.48 1.01 -27.99
CA GLU A 147 8.08 2.22 -27.45
C GLU A 147 8.49 1.99 -26.00
N VAL A 148 9.59 2.61 -25.54
CA VAL A 148 9.97 2.57 -24.12
C VAL A 148 10.31 3.95 -23.58
N GLN A 149 9.86 4.22 -22.35
CA GLN A 149 10.07 5.48 -21.67
C GLN A 149 10.56 5.23 -20.23
N ALA A 150 11.57 5.99 -19.80
CA ALA A 150 11.93 6.09 -18.39
C ALA A 150 11.12 7.18 -17.72
N LEU A 151 10.62 6.93 -16.51
CA LEU A 151 10.01 7.98 -15.72
C LEU A 151 11.06 8.59 -14.77
N PRO A 152 11.24 9.93 -14.79
CA PRO A 152 12.07 10.61 -13.82
C PRO A 152 11.45 10.53 -12.42
N SER A 153 12.31 10.65 -11.40
CA SER A 153 11.88 10.65 -10.01
C SER A 153 10.95 11.82 -9.71
N VAL A 154 9.86 11.54 -8.98
CA VAL A 154 8.92 12.56 -8.51
C VAL A 154 9.41 13.10 -7.18
N MET A 155 9.40 14.43 -7.03
CA MET A 155 9.80 15.15 -5.82
C MET A 155 8.57 15.77 -5.17
N VAL A 156 8.47 15.70 -3.84
CA VAL A 156 7.48 16.42 -3.03
C VAL A 156 8.25 17.12 -1.91
N GLU A 157 8.12 18.43 -1.81
CA GLU A 157 8.83 19.26 -0.82
C GLU A 157 10.35 18.99 -0.78
N GLY A 158 10.97 18.81 -1.95
CA GLY A 158 12.40 18.52 -2.06
C GLY A 158 12.80 17.08 -1.72
N ILE A 159 11.84 16.20 -1.42
CA ILE A 159 12.09 14.80 -1.07
C ILE A 159 11.68 13.90 -2.25
N ARG A 160 12.57 12.99 -2.65
CA ARG A 160 12.23 11.94 -3.63
C ARG A 160 11.14 11.04 -3.08
N VAL A 161 10.00 10.99 -3.76
CA VAL A 161 8.89 10.10 -3.40
C VAL A 161 9.25 8.65 -3.71
N SER A 162 9.29 7.82 -2.68
CA SER A 162 9.60 6.38 -2.80
C SER A 162 8.94 5.57 -1.69
N SER A 163 8.76 4.27 -1.90
CA SER A 163 8.28 3.37 -0.83
C SER A 163 9.21 3.35 0.38
N THR A 164 10.50 3.61 0.21
CA THR A 164 11.46 3.74 1.32
C THR A 164 11.16 4.98 2.14
N ALA A 165 11.02 6.15 1.51
CA ALA A 165 10.69 7.39 2.22
C ALA A 165 9.36 7.31 2.99
N VAL A 166 8.36 6.60 2.42
CA VAL A 166 7.09 6.35 3.13
C VAL A 166 7.30 5.45 4.36
N ARG A 167 8.10 4.37 4.22
CA ARG A 167 8.39 3.49 5.38
C ARG A 167 9.15 4.21 6.48
N ASP A 168 10.13 5.03 6.11
CA ASP A 168 10.91 5.82 7.08
C ASP A 168 10.02 6.79 7.85
N ALA A 169 9.08 7.47 7.17
CA ALA A 169 8.10 8.34 7.82
C ALA A 169 7.19 7.55 8.78
N LEU A 170 6.67 6.40 8.36
CA LEU A 170 5.80 5.56 9.19
C LEU A 170 6.54 4.96 10.40
N ALA A 171 7.77 4.48 10.20
CA ALA A 171 8.60 3.95 11.30
C ALA A 171 8.92 5.04 12.33
N GLY A 172 9.10 6.30 11.89
CA GLY A 172 9.23 7.46 12.77
C GLY A 172 7.93 7.97 13.38
N GLY A 173 6.77 7.36 13.05
CA GLY A 173 5.46 7.81 13.52
C GLY A 173 4.91 9.05 12.81
N ASP A 174 5.60 9.57 11.79
CA ASP A 174 5.19 10.76 11.04
C ASP A 174 4.14 10.41 9.98
N CYS A 175 2.90 10.18 10.45
CA CYS A 175 1.75 9.89 9.60
C CYS A 175 1.45 11.02 8.61
N ALA A 176 1.68 12.27 9.00
CA ALA A 176 1.46 13.44 8.15
C ALA A 176 2.42 13.45 6.95
N ARG A 177 3.72 13.21 7.17
CA ARG A 177 4.71 13.08 6.10
C ARG A 177 4.41 11.89 5.20
N ALA A 178 4.06 10.73 5.77
CA ALA A 178 3.65 9.55 5.01
C ALA A 178 2.45 9.87 4.11
N ALA A 179 1.45 10.59 4.63
CA ALA A 179 0.27 11.01 3.88
C ALA A 179 0.62 11.95 2.72
N ARG A 180 1.52 12.94 2.92
CA ARG A 180 2.01 13.81 1.83
C ARG A 180 2.69 13.02 0.71
N LEU A 181 3.52 12.03 1.04
CA LEU A 181 4.20 11.18 0.05
C LEU A 181 3.24 10.22 -0.67
N LEU A 182 2.22 9.73 0.03
CA LEU A 182 1.18 8.83 -0.52
C LEU A 182 0.09 9.58 -1.28
N GLY A 183 -0.15 10.87 -0.97
CA GLY A 183 -1.30 11.65 -1.44
C GLY A 183 -2.63 11.19 -0.81
N ARG A 184 -2.59 10.49 0.34
CA ARG A 184 -3.70 10.03 1.18
C ARG A 184 -3.17 9.58 2.54
N ALA A 185 -4.04 9.44 3.54
CA ALA A 185 -3.67 8.78 4.78
C ALA A 185 -3.11 7.36 4.52
N TYR A 186 -2.13 6.94 5.30
CA TYR A 186 -1.69 5.55 5.28
C TYR A 186 -2.80 4.67 5.86
N SER A 187 -3.07 3.54 5.24
CA SER A 187 -4.15 2.65 5.68
C SER A 187 -3.76 1.18 5.68
N ILE A 188 -4.36 0.44 6.59
CA ILE A 188 -4.32 -1.03 6.64
C ILE A 188 -5.76 -1.54 6.57
N SER A 189 -5.99 -2.51 5.70
CA SER A 189 -7.31 -3.13 5.55
C SER A 189 -7.29 -4.60 5.94
N GLY A 190 -8.36 -5.05 6.57
CA GLY A 190 -8.47 -6.43 6.97
C GLY A 190 -9.88 -6.84 7.38
N ARG A 191 -10.04 -8.13 7.64
CA ARG A 191 -11.29 -8.68 8.18
C ARG A 191 -11.25 -8.60 9.70
N VAL A 192 -12.33 -8.12 10.30
CA VAL A 192 -12.51 -8.13 11.75
C VAL A 192 -12.68 -9.57 12.23
N VAL A 193 -11.84 -9.99 13.15
CA VAL A 193 -11.83 -11.34 13.73
C VAL A 193 -12.03 -11.28 15.24
N ARG A 194 -12.38 -12.40 15.85
CA ARG A 194 -12.41 -12.50 17.32
C ARG A 194 -10.99 -12.57 17.85
N GLY A 195 -10.66 -11.72 18.83
CA GLY A 195 -9.43 -11.74 19.61
C GLY A 195 -9.68 -12.21 21.04
N ASP A 196 -8.72 -11.92 21.94
CA ASP A 196 -8.75 -12.35 23.35
C ASP A 196 -9.80 -11.61 24.20
N GLN A 197 -10.46 -10.61 23.64
CA GLN A 197 -11.54 -9.82 24.25
C GLN A 197 -11.13 -9.14 25.58
N LEU A 198 -9.84 -8.89 25.80
CA LEU A 198 -9.34 -8.23 27.02
C LEU A 198 -9.90 -6.81 27.14
N GLY A 199 -9.92 -6.04 26.05
CA GLY A 199 -10.49 -4.70 26.01
C GLY A 199 -11.95 -4.65 26.44
N ARG A 200 -12.76 -5.65 26.09
CA ARG A 200 -14.17 -5.76 26.54
C ARG A 200 -14.29 -5.84 28.06
N LYS A 201 -13.40 -6.60 28.72
CA LYS A 201 -13.37 -6.71 30.21
C LYS A 201 -12.96 -5.39 30.88
N LEU A 202 -12.19 -4.56 30.18
CA LEU A 202 -11.75 -3.26 30.65
C LEU A 202 -12.72 -2.11 30.34
N GLY A 203 -13.84 -2.38 29.61
CA GLY A 203 -14.81 -1.37 29.19
C GLY A 203 -14.48 -0.71 27.84
N PHE A 204 -13.42 -1.13 27.14
CA PHE A 204 -13.00 -0.64 25.84
C PHE A 204 -12.99 -1.78 24.81
N PRO A 205 -14.14 -2.22 24.29
CA PRO A 205 -14.20 -3.33 23.36
C PRO A 205 -13.46 -2.98 22.05
N THR A 206 -12.41 -3.76 21.72
CA THR A 206 -11.60 -3.56 20.52
C THR A 206 -12.00 -4.51 19.40
N ALA A 207 -11.93 -4.03 18.17
CA ALA A 207 -12.00 -4.84 16.96
C ALA A 207 -10.60 -5.30 16.54
N ASN A 208 -10.38 -6.61 16.46
CA ASN A 208 -9.12 -7.16 15.97
C ASN A 208 -9.17 -7.26 14.45
N VAL A 209 -8.31 -6.55 13.74
CA VAL A 209 -8.25 -6.51 12.29
C VAL A 209 -7.12 -7.41 11.80
N ARG A 210 -7.49 -8.51 11.10
CA ARG A 210 -6.50 -9.42 10.53
C ARG A 210 -5.83 -8.79 9.31
N MET A 211 -4.58 -8.44 9.46
CA MET A 211 -3.73 -7.90 8.39
C MET A 211 -3.16 -9.01 7.51
N LYS A 212 -2.80 -8.67 6.27
CA LYS A 212 -2.05 -9.53 5.34
C LYS A 212 -0.72 -8.89 4.95
N HIS A 213 -0.09 -8.25 5.90
CA HIS A 213 1.24 -7.69 5.79
C HIS A 213 2.26 -8.67 6.37
N ASN A 214 3.44 -8.76 5.78
CA ASN A 214 4.54 -9.55 6.31
C ASN A 214 5.06 -8.99 7.64
N ARG A 215 5.10 -7.67 7.76
CA ARG A 215 5.44 -6.88 8.95
C ARG A 215 4.63 -5.60 8.94
N ALA A 216 4.37 -5.03 10.11
CA ALA A 216 3.80 -3.70 10.23
C ALA A 216 4.88 -2.64 9.87
N PRO A 217 4.56 -1.63 9.05
CA PRO A 217 5.49 -0.55 8.75
C PRO A 217 5.51 0.56 9.81
N LEU A 218 4.64 0.49 10.82
CA LEU A 218 4.54 1.43 11.94
C LEU A 218 4.12 0.66 13.20
N GLU A 219 4.46 1.21 14.37
CA GLU A 219 4.15 0.63 15.68
C GLU A 219 3.75 1.73 16.66
N GLY A 220 2.86 1.41 17.61
CA GLY A 220 2.38 2.33 18.63
C GLY A 220 0.86 2.45 18.71
N ILE A 221 0.40 3.54 19.33
CA ILE A 221 -1.01 3.92 19.50
C ILE A 221 -1.31 5.12 18.60
N PHE A 222 -2.42 5.04 17.88
CA PHE A 222 -2.75 6.00 16.82
C PHE A 222 -4.21 6.48 16.91
N ALA A 223 -4.44 7.74 16.58
CA ALA A 223 -5.76 8.22 16.20
C ALA A 223 -6.07 7.74 14.77
N VAL A 224 -7.25 7.15 14.56
CA VAL A 224 -7.63 6.52 13.30
C VAL A 224 -9.06 6.84 12.87
N GLU A 225 -9.30 6.69 11.56
CA GLU A 225 -10.63 6.60 10.96
C GLU A 225 -10.85 5.20 10.37
N VAL A 226 -12.04 4.66 10.62
CA VAL A 226 -12.39 3.30 10.17
C VAL A 226 -13.55 3.35 9.20
N HIS A 227 -13.31 2.85 8.00
CA HIS A 227 -14.29 2.73 6.93
C HIS A 227 -14.82 1.30 6.86
N GLY A 228 -16.10 1.14 6.54
CA GLY A 228 -16.75 -0.17 6.42
C GLY A 228 -17.12 -0.83 7.74
N ALA A 229 -16.94 -0.15 8.88
CA ALA A 229 -17.38 -0.64 10.17
C ALA A 229 -18.91 -0.53 10.33
N SER A 230 -19.48 0.63 10.01
CA SER A 230 -20.92 0.86 10.16
C SER A 230 -21.77 0.19 9.08
N SER A 231 -22.98 -0.20 9.44
CA SER A 231 -24.04 -0.61 8.51
C SER A 231 -24.55 0.54 7.64
N THR A 232 -24.43 1.78 8.13
CA THR A 232 -24.74 2.98 7.35
C THR A 232 -23.67 3.22 6.30
N ALA A 233 -24.06 3.20 5.03
CA ALA A 233 -23.15 3.41 3.91
C ALA A 233 -22.45 4.77 4.00
N GLY A 234 -21.13 4.76 3.81
CA GLY A 234 -20.32 5.99 3.83
C GLY A 234 -20.00 6.55 5.22
N ARG A 235 -20.60 6.02 6.31
CA ARG A 235 -20.27 6.45 7.67
C ARG A 235 -18.85 6.00 8.03
N VAL A 236 -18.02 6.97 8.35
CA VAL A 236 -16.68 6.79 8.91
C VAL A 236 -16.77 6.80 10.42
N VAL A 237 -16.14 5.81 11.08
CA VAL A 237 -16.12 5.71 12.54
C VAL A 237 -14.72 6.06 13.02
N ARG A 238 -14.62 6.95 14.01
CA ARG A 238 -13.35 7.31 14.64
C ARG A 238 -12.95 6.27 15.68
N GLY A 239 -11.65 6.20 15.97
CA GLY A 239 -11.15 5.27 16.97
C GLY A 239 -9.72 5.55 17.38
N ALA A 240 -9.27 4.78 18.35
CA ALA A 240 -7.86 4.64 18.70
C ALA A 240 -7.40 3.22 18.34
N ALA A 241 -6.27 3.12 17.66
CA ALA A 241 -5.71 1.85 17.23
C ALA A 241 -4.36 1.58 17.91
N SER A 242 -4.18 0.35 18.40
CA SER A 242 -2.88 -0.22 18.77
C SER A 242 -2.39 -1.10 17.63
N LEU A 243 -1.17 -0.87 17.18
CA LEU A 243 -0.49 -1.71 16.21
C LEU A 243 0.88 -2.11 16.76
N GLY A 244 1.01 -3.36 17.15
CA GLY A 244 2.22 -3.92 17.75
C GLY A 244 2.45 -5.37 17.36
N VAL A 245 3.51 -5.94 17.89
CA VAL A 245 3.90 -7.33 17.66
C VAL A 245 3.62 -8.14 18.91
N ARG A 246 2.74 -9.14 18.85
CA ARG A 246 2.58 -10.09 19.94
C ARG A 246 3.80 -11.03 20.00
N PRO A 247 4.48 -11.13 21.15
CA PRO A 247 5.49 -12.17 21.34
C PRO A 247 4.81 -13.55 21.28
N THR A 248 5.05 -14.32 20.23
CA THR A 248 4.59 -15.71 20.15
C THR A 248 5.76 -16.66 20.29
N VAL A 249 5.58 -17.75 21.03
CA VAL A 249 6.62 -18.76 21.32
C VAL A 249 7.07 -19.52 20.06
N LYS A 250 6.34 -19.43 18.95
CA LYS A 250 6.54 -20.28 17.76
C LYS A 250 6.92 -19.58 16.46
N THR A 251 6.81 -18.24 16.38
CA THR A 251 7.19 -17.47 15.17
C THR A 251 7.62 -16.06 15.58
N GLN A 252 8.41 -15.36 14.74
CA GLN A 252 8.63 -13.92 14.87
C GLN A 252 7.26 -13.24 14.95
N GLY A 253 6.92 -12.68 16.11
CA GLY A 253 5.59 -12.24 16.52
C GLY A 253 4.67 -11.74 15.39
N GLU A 254 3.42 -12.19 15.42
CA GLU A 254 2.42 -11.75 14.42
C GLU A 254 1.97 -10.33 14.76
N ALA A 255 2.02 -9.43 13.78
CA ALA A 255 1.55 -8.06 13.96
C ALA A 255 0.03 -8.06 14.16
N VAL A 256 -0.43 -7.38 15.21
CA VAL A 256 -1.85 -7.31 15.60
C VAL A 256 -2.31 -5.87 15.54
N LEU A 257 -3.40 -5.63 14.81
CA LEU A 257 -4.09 -4.35 14.78
C LEU A 257 -5.38 -4.45 15.58
N GLU A 258 -5.42 -3.78 16.72
CA GLU A 258 -6.60 -3.66 17.57
C GLU A 258 -7.14 -2.24 17.50
N VAL A 259 -8.43 -2.06 17.27
CA VAL A 259 -9.06 -0.76 17.13
C VAL A 259 -10.23 -0.62 18.09
N TYR A 260 -10.18 0.35 18.98
CA TYR A 260 -11.32 0.81 19.77
C TYR A 260 -12.08 1.86 18.97
N LEU A 261 -13.35 1.58 18.69
CA LEU A 261 -14.24 2.46 17.92
C LEU A 261 -15.06 3.36 18.88
N PHE A 262 -15.01 4.68 18.68
CA PHE A 262 -15.69 5.65 19.53
C PHE A 262 -17.19 5.68 19.25
N ASP A 263 -18.00 5.69 20.31
CA ASP A 263 -19.48 5.79 20.25
C ASP A 263 -20.11 4.77 19.29
N PHE A 264 -19.54 3.56 19.26
CA PHE A 264 -19.92 2.51 18.31
C PHE A 264 -20.39 1.24 19.03
N LYS A 265 -21.59 0.75 18.66
CA LYS A 265 -22.24 -0.38 19.32
C LYS A 265 -22.61 -1.53 18.37
N GLU A 266 -22.35 -1.37 17.03
CA GLU A 266 -22.69 -2.41 16.06
C GLU A 266 -21.73 -3.62 16.18
N GLU A 267 -22.24 -4.81 15.92
CA GLU A 267 -21.41 -6.02 15.76
C GLU A 267 -20.77 -6.04 14.36
N ILE A 268 -19.45 -6.14 14.29
CA ILE A 268 -18.70 -6.03 13.04
C ILE A 268 -17.80 -7.24 12.74
N TYR A 269 -17.93 -8.32 13.46
CA TYR A 269 -17.19 -9.55 13.16
C TYR A 269 -17.45 -10.04 11.73
N GLY A 270 -16.36 -10.40 11.05
CA GLY A 270 -16.39 -10.83 9.65
C GLY A 270 -16.44 -9.69 8.64
N ARG A 271 -16.74 -8.45 9.02
CA ARG A 271 -16.68 -7.29 8.11
C ARG A 271 -15.25 -7.02 7.66
N TYR A 272 -15.10 -6.52 6.46
CA TYR A 272 -13.83 -6.04 5.92
C TYR A 272 -13.77 -4.53 6.12
N VAL A 273 -12.79 -4.07 6.87
CA VAL A 273 -12.62 -2.66 7.23
C VAL A 273 -11.31 -2.11 6.71
N ARG A 274 -11.26 -0.79 6.49
CA ARG A 274 -10.04 -0.02 6.24
C ARG A 274 -9.82 0.92 7.42
N VAL A 275 -8.63 0.89 7.99
CA VAL A 275 -8.19 1.73 9.10
C VAL A 275 -7.19 2.74 8.56
N ASP A 276 -7.55 4.01 8.52
CA ASP A 276 -6.71 5.12 8.08
C ASP A 276 -5.98 5.70 9.31
N PHE A 277 -4.65 5.71 9.30
CA PHE A 277 -3.80 6.20 10.39
C PHE A 277 -3.57 7.71 10.21
N LEU A 278 -4.02 8.49 11.19
CA LEU A 278 -3.99 9.96 11.11
C LEU A 278 -2.80 10.54 11.88
N TYR A 279 -2.63 10.10 13.11
CA TYR A 279 -1.62 10.66 14.03
C TYR A 279 -1.16 9.62 15.04
N LYS A 280 0.13 9.61 15.36
CA LYS A 280 0.70 8.76 16.41
C LYS A 280 0.54 9.46 17.76
N LEU A 281 -0.20 8.83 18.68
CA LEU A 281 -0.42 9.35 20.03
C LEU A 281 0.80 9.08 20.91
N ARG A 282 1.34 7.84 20.86
CA ARG A 282 2.51 7.41 21.64
C ARG A 282 3.03 6.05 21.17
N ASP A 283 4.15 5.61 21.73
CA ASP A 283 4.65 4.25 21.60
C ASP A 283 3.84 3.27 22.48
N GLU A 284 3.95 1.96 22.18
CA GLU A 284 3.40 0.93 23.06
C GLU A 284 4.21 0.84 24.35
N GLU A 285 3.51 0.68 25.47
CA GLU A 285 4.08 0.52 26.80
C GLU A 285 3.51 -0.70 27.51
N LYS A 286 4.31 -1.29 28.39
CA LYS A 286 3.86 -2.36 29.28
C LYS A 286 3.42 -1.75 30.61
N TYR A 287 2.26 -2.14 31.09
CA TYR A 287 1.69 -1.65 32.34
C TYR A 287 1.79 -2.73 33.42
N ALA A 288 2.09 -2.30 34.66
CA ALA A 288 2.25 -3.19 35.81
C ALA A 288 0.91 -3.79 36.26
N ASP A 289 -0.19 -3.06 36.05
CA ASP A 289 -1.54 -3.45 36.46
C ASP A 289 -2.63 -2.98 35.49
N LEU A 290 -3.83 -3.58 35.63
CA LEU A 290 -4.97 -3.32 34.74
C LEU A 290 -5.58 -1.93 34.94
N GLU A 291 -5.50 -1.35 36.13
CA GLU A 291 -6.06 -0.02 36.40
C GLU A 291 -5.21 1.08 35.72
N THR A 292 -3.90 0.93 35.73
CA THR A 292 -2.99 1.83 35.01
C THR A 292 -3.20 1.72 33.51
N LEU A 293 -3.34 0.50 32.97
CA LEU A 293 -3.68 0.28 31.56
C LEU A 293 -5.01 0.95 31.18
N LYS A 294 -6.05 0.79 32.01
CA LYS A 294 -7.37 1.38 31.78
C LYS A 294 -7.33 2.91 31.74
N ARG A 295 -6.61 3.53 32.69
CA ARG A 295 -6.42 5.00 32.71
C ARG A 295 -5.70 5.49 31.45
N GLN A 296 -4.68 4.77 31.01
CA GLN A 296 -3.95 5.13 29.79
C GLN A 296 -4.83 5.01 28.53
N ILE A 297 -5.63 3.95 28.41
CA ILE A 297 -6.56 3.81 27.29
C ILE A 297 -7.58 4.97 27.29
N ALA A 298 -8.09 5.39 28.45
CA ALA A 298 -8.98 6.54 28.54
C ALA A 298 -8.29 7.83 28.05
N ALA A 299 -7.06 8.08 28.47
CA ALA A 299 -6.28 9.23 28.00
C ALA A 299 -6.00 9.17 26.47
N ASP A 300 -5.70 8.00 25.93
CA ASP A 300 -5.52 7.81 24.47
C ASP A 300 -6.81 8.15 23.69
N VAL A 301 -7.98 7.78 24.22
CA VAL A 301 -9.29 8.11 23.65
C VAL A 301 -9.52 9.60 23.65
N GLU A 302 -9.25 10.30 24.75
CA GLU A 302 -9.36 11.75 24.86
C GLU A 302 -8.43 12.46 23.87
N ASN A 303 -7.16 12.08 23.81
CA ASN A 303 -6.16 12.64 22.91
C ASN A 303 -6.53 12.41 21.43
N ALA A 304 -7.02 11.22 21.08
CA ALA A 304 -7.47 10.92 19.72
C ALA A 304 -8.71 11.75 19.31
N ASN A 305 -9.60 12.06 20.25
CA ASN A 305 -10.74 12.94 20.00
C ASN A 305 -10.31 14.41 19.85
N ALA A 306 -9.37 14.89 20.67
CA ALA A 306 -8.86 16.26 20.64
C ALA A 306 -8.13 16.59 19.34
N TYR A 307 -7.31 15.68 18.82
CA TYR A 307 -6.54 15.87 17.60
C TYR A 307 -7.38 16.42 16.42
N ARG A 308 -8.61 15.96 16.24
CA ARG A 308 -9.43 16.37 15.11
C ARG A 308 -10.20 17.67 15.33
N SER A 309 -10.43 18.09 16.56
CA SER A 309 -11.03 19.40 16.81
C SER A 309 -10.10 20.54 16.38
N GLU A 310 -8.78 20.32 16.47
CA GLU A 310 -7.76 21.27 16.01
C GLU A 310 -7.63 21.30 14.48
N GLU A 311 -7.65 20.14 13.78
CA GLU A 311 -7.62 20.11 12.31
C GLU A 311 -8.88 20.74 11.68
N HIS A 312 -10.08 20.57 12.27
CA HIS A 312 -11.30 21.21 11.79
C HIS A 312 -11.24 22.73 11.96
N SER A 313 -10.61 23.23 13.02
CA SER A 313 -10.44 24.66 13.25
C SER A 313 -9.44 25.30 12.28
N LEU A 314 -8.37 24.58 11.91
CA LEU A 314 -7.37 25.04 10.96
C LEU A 314 -7.85 25.01 9.49
N ASN A 315 -8.62 24.00 9.10
CA ASN A 315 -9.19 23.90 7.74
C ASN A 315 -10.37 24.84 7.49
N SER A 316 -11.08 25.28 8.53
CA SER A 316 -12.14 26.29 8.40
C SER A 316 -11.61 27.72 8.27
N SER A 317 -10.32 27.96 8.58
CA SER A 317 -9.67 29.28 8.46
C SER A 317 -8.97 29.51 7.12
N HIS A 318 -8.93 28.55 6.21
CA HIS A 318 -8.31 28.63 4.88
C HIS A 318 -9.28 28.33 3.74
N ILE A 319 -10.38 29.08 3.64
CA ILE A 319 -11.11 29.28 2.38
C ILE A 319 -10.94 30.74 1.98
N PRO A 320 -10.04 31.09 1.06
CA PRO A 320 -10.15 32.36 0.36
C PRO A 320 -11.25 32.22 -0.69
N LEU A 321 -12.36 32.88 -0.44
CA LEU A 321 -13.28 33.31 -1.48
C LEU A 321 -12.50 34.20 -2.45
N SER A 322 -12.18 33.71 -3.64
CA SER A 322 -11.96 34.57 -4.80
C SER A 322 -12.87 34.12 -5.91
N ARG A 323 -14.05 34.74 -5.93
CA ARG A 323 -14.77 35.00 -7.19
C ARG A 323 -14.15 36.27 -7.77
N MET A 324 -13.56 36.17 -8.93
CA MET A 324 -13.72 37.11 -10.06
C MET A 324 -13.16 36.41 -11.29
#